data_7256eefa17ee05447d4e88b888292100
#
_entry.id   7256eefa17ee05447d4e88b888292100
#
_cell.length_a   1.000
_cell.length_b   1.000
_cell.length_c   1.000
_cell.angle_alpha   90.00
_cell.angle_beta   90.00
_cell.angle_gamma   90.00
#
_symmetry.space_group_name_H-M   'P 1'
#
loop_
_entity.id
_entity.type
_entity.pdbx_description
1 polymer ?
#
loop_
_entity_poly.entity_id
_entity_poly.type
_entity_poly.pdbx_seq_one_letter_code
_entity_poly.pdbx_strand_id
1 'polypeptide(L)'
;LDNIFMVTLMPTEGCNFRCPYCYEDHHAVSMTRDTLDRIEEYITAQAPRYKQVILAWFGGEPTLCKDTVLEVSNIVQNLQKQYGFHYAANMTTNGYLLNDKLFRQFYQAGITSYQITIDGWNHDKTRPHVSGKGTLQTIINNLASLSKLPPAEYSFHITLRHNILADDEDYSWYDYL
;
A
#
# COMPACT_ATOMS: atom_id res chain seq x y z
N LEU A 1 5.21 -2.18 28.13
CA LEU A 1 4.45 -2.65 27.02
C LEU A 1 4.66 -1.94 25.70
N ASP A 2 5.17 -0.73 25.66
CA ASP A 2 5.00 0.10 24.47
C ASP A 2 6.31 0.23 23.72
N ASN A 3 6.70 -0.90 23.15
CA ASN A 3 7.92 -1.00 22.35
C ASN A 3 7.66 -0.79 20.86
N ILE A 4 6.44 -0.42 20.47
CA ILE A 4 6.03 -0.25 19.07
C ILE A 4 5.58 1.19 18.83
N PHE A 5 6.18 1.84 17.84
CA PHE A 5 5.74 3.10 17.29
C PHE A 5 5.15 2.85 15.91
N MET A 6 3.84 3.00 15.78
CA MET A 6 3.14 2.82 14.51
C MET A 6 2.60 4.16 14.01
N VAL A 7 2.88 4.46 12.76
CA VAL A 7 2.40 5.66 12.08
C VAL A 7 1.66 5.26 10.82
N THR A 8 0.40 5.67 10.70
CA THR A 8 -0.35 5.55 9.45
C THR A 8 -0.23 6.85 8.68
N LEU A 9 0.25 6.76 7.45
CA LEU A 9 0.48 7.89 6.57
C LEU A 9 -0.42 7.80 5.33
N MET A 10 -1.10 8.90 5.04
CA MET A 10 -1.96 9.06 3.88
C MET A 10 -1.35 10.10 2.95
N PRO A 11 -0.48 9.71 2.01
CA PRO A 11 0.26 10.65 1.17
C PRO A 11 -0.65 11.45 0.24
N THR A 12 -1.84 10.93 -0.05
CA THR A 12 -2.88 11.60 -0.84
C THR A 12 -4.28 11.08 -0.48
N GLU A 13 -5.28 11.93 -0.61
CA GLU A 13 -6.69 11.55 -0.63
C GLU A 13 -7.14 11.15 -2.05
N GLY A 14 -6.36 11.50 -3.06
CA GLY A 14 -6.63 11.14 -4.46
C GLY A 14 -6.55 9.64 -4.70
N CYS A 15 -7.44 9.14 -5.55
CA CYS A 15 -7.45 7.76 -5.99
C CYS A 15 -7.70 7.69 -7.50
N ASN A 16 -7.08 6.72 -8.17
CA ASN A 16 -7.35 6.42 -9.58
C ASN A 16 -8.57 5.52 -9.79
N PHE A 17 -9.22 5.05 -8.70
CA PHE A 17 -10.47 4.30 -8.74
C PHE A 17 -11.66 5.14 -8.26
N ARG A 18 -12.89 4.67 -8.56
CA ARG A 18 -14.17 5.23 -8.08
C ARG A 18 -15.08 4.11 -7.61
N CYS A 19 -14.68 3.45 -6.53
CA CYS A 19 -15.46 2.37 -5.91
C CYS A 19 -16.73 2.95 -5.27
N PRO A 20 -17.94 2.49 -5.64
CA PRO A 20 -19.20 3.05 -5.11
C PRO A 20 -19.37 2.86 -3.61
N TYR A 21 -18.66 1.93 -3.00
CA TYR A 21 -18.68 1.69 -1.54
C TYR A 21 -17.51 2.37 -0.80
N CYS A 22 -16.70 3.18 -1.50
CA CYS A 22 -15.58 3.84 -0.86
C CYS A 22 -16.09 4.89 0.14
N TYR A 23 -15.48 4.91 1.33
CA TYR A 23 -15.79 5.91 2.36
C TYR A 23 -14.91 7.17 2.25
N GLU A 24 -13.93 7.17 1.34
CA GLU A 24 -13.06 8.33 1.09
C GLU A 24 -13.70 9.26 0.05
N ASP A 25 -13.60 10.57 0.25
CA ASP A 25 -14.16 11.59 -0.66
C ASP A 25 -13.29 11.84 -1.90
N HIS A 26 -12.11 11.27 -1.95
CA HIS A 26 -11.17 11.35 -3.09
C HIS A 26 -10.83 12.78 -3.54
N HIS A 27 -10.59 13.68 -2.60
CA HIS A 27 -10.09 15.01 -2.94
C HIS A 27 -8.70 14.91 -3.60
N ALA A 28 -8.46 15.74 -4.61
CA ALA A 28 -7.18 15.80 -5.31
C ALA A 28 -6.12 16.54 -4.46
N VAL A 29 -5.94 16.11 -3.20
CA VAL A 29 -5.01 16.69 -2.24
C VAL A 29 -3.91 15.67 -1.93
N SER A 30 -2.68 16.14 -1.94
CA SER A 30 -1.51 15.37 -1.52
C SER A 30 -0.75 16.11 -0.43
N MET A 31 0.05 15.39 0.35
CA MET A 31 0.92 15.99 1.36
C MET A 31 1.80 17.07 0.75
N THR A 32 1.83 18.23 1.39
CA THR A 32 2.74 19.32 1.02
C THR A 32 4.16 19.05 1.52
N ARG A 33 5.15 19.73 0.98
CA ARG A 33 6.53 19.63 1.49
C ARG A 33 6.62 19.99 2.97
N ASP A 34 5.96 21.06 3.42
CA ASP A 34 5.90 21.45 4.83
C ASP A 34 5.32 20.33 5.72
N THR A 35 4.26 19.65 5.26
CA THR A 35 3.71 18.50 5.98
C THR A 35 4.69 17.35 6.07
N LEU A 36 5.40 17.05 4.99
CA LEU A 36 6.42 15.99 4.96
C LEU A 36 7.59 16.31 5.90
N ASP A 37 8.11 17.53 5.86
CA ASP A 37 9.21 17.96 6.74
C ASP A 37 8.84 17.76 8.22
N ARG A 38 7.62 18.13 8.61
CA ARG A 38 7.13 17.93 9.99
C ARG A 38 6.96 16.46 10.36
N ILE A 39 6.50 15.62 9.42
CA ILE A 39 6.39 14.16 9.62
C ILE A 39 7.79 13.57 9.81
N GLU A 40 8.76 13.96 9.00
CA GLU A 40 10.14 13.52 9.09
C GLU A 40 10.78 13.90 10.41
N GLU A 41 10.62 15.17 10.84
CA GLU A 41 11.07 15.65 12.14
C GLU A 41 10.44 14.84 13.28
N TYR A 42 9.12 14.62 13.22
CA TYR A 42 8.40 13.87 14.24
C TYR A 42 8.87 12.42 14.33
N ILE A 43 8.98 11.71 13.20
CA ILE A 43 9.45 10.33 13.16
C ILE A 43 10.90 10.25 13.66
N THR A 44 11.76 11.15 13.21
CA THR A 44 13.18 11.20 13.64
C THR A 44 13.31 11.37 15.15
N ALA A 45 12.47 12.20 15.76
CA ALA A 45 12.49 12.43 17.20
C ALA A 45 11.90 11.26 18.01
N GLN A 46 10.92 10.53 17.46
CA GLN A 46 10.21 9.47 18.18
C GLN A 46 10.83 8.09 17.98
N ALA A 47 11.20 7.73 16.75
CA ALA A 47 11.63 6.37 16.38
C ALA A 47 12.71 5.77 17.31
N PRO A 48 13.76 6.52 17.74
CA PRO A 48 14.80 6.00 18.62
C PRO A 48 14.33 5.54 20.01
N ARG A 49 13.11 5.92 20.40
CA ARG A 49 12.54 5.57 21.71
C ARG A 49 11.87 4.21 21.76
N TYR A 50 11.72 3.56 20.58
CA TYR A 50 10.96 2.34 20.44
C TYR A 50 11.84 1.20 19.92
N LYS A 51 11.44 -0.04 20.24
CA LYS A 51 12.12 -1.25 19.72
C LYS A 51 11.66 -1.62 18.32
N GLN A 52 10.47 -1.17 17.95
CA GLN A 52 9.90 -1.40 16.62
C GLN A 52 9.22 -0.14 16.11
N VAL A 53 9.43 0.16 14.83
CA VAL A 53 8.76 1.23 14.09
C VAL A 53 8.00 0.60 12.92
N ILE A 54 6.73 0.92 12.80
CA ILE A 54 5.86 0.43 11.72
C ILE A 54 5.32 1.62 10.94
N LEU A 55 5.56 1.65 9.63
CA LEU A 55 4.87 2.55 8.71
C LEU A 55 3.71 1.81 8.05
N ALA A 56 2.51 2.36 8.16
CA ALA A 56 1.32 1.89 7.45
C ALA A 56 0.92 2.92 6.39
N TRP A 57 1.08 2.55 5.12
CA TRP A 57 0.70 3.41 3.99
C TRP A 57 -0.75 3.18 3.62
N PHE A 58 -1.52 4.27 3.59
CA PHE A 58 -2.96 4.26 3.37
C PHE A 58 -3.40 5.49 2.55
N GLY A 59 -4.71 5.81 2.52
CA GLY A 59 -5.31 6.96 1.85
C GLY A 59 -6.12 6.57 0.63
N GLY A 60 -6.32 7.49 -0.29
CA GLY A 60 -7.02 7.18 -1.54
C GLY A 60 -6.30 6.06 -2.32
N GLU A 61 -5.15 6.38 -2.90
CA GLU A 61 -4.23 5.39 -3.46
C GLU A 61 -2.78 5.83 -3.25
N PRO A 62 -2.04 5.23 -2.30
CA PRO A 62 -0.69 5.66 -1.94
C PRO A 62 0.33 5.52 -3.08
N THR A 63 0.13 4.58 -4.01
CA THR A 63 1.05 4.40 -5.15
C THR A 63 1.07 5.57 -6.13
N LEU A 64 0.07 6.45 -6.09
CA LEU A 64 0.07 7.71 -6.86
C LEU A 64 1.16 8.68 -6.37
N CYS A 65 1.53 8.59 -5.09
CA CYS A 65 2.55 9.42 -4.45
C CYS A 65 3.81 8.59 -4.11
N LYS A 66 4.25 7.74 -5.05
CA LYS A 66 5.37 6.81 -4.84
C LYS A 66 6.63 7.49 -4.31
N ASP A 67 6.94 8.70 -4.77
CA ASP A 67 8.16 9.41 -4.38
C ASP A 67 8.11 9.82 -2.90
N THR A 68 6.97 10.29 -2.40
CA THR A 68 6.71 10.54 -0.98
C THR A 68 6.84 9.27 -0.15
N VAL A 69 6.23 8.17 -0.63
CA VAL A 69 6.32 6.87 0.04
C VAL A 69 7.76 6.39 0.18
N LEU A 70 8.54 6.49 -0.90
CA LEU A 70 9.94 6.09 -0.92
C LEU A 70 10.80 6.99 -0.03
N GLU A 71 10.60 8.31 -0.07
CA GLU A 71 11.35 9.28 0.71
C GLU A 71 11.23 8.98 2.22
N VAL A 72 10.01 8.95 2.75
CA VAL A 72 9.79 8.71 4.18
C VAL A 72 10.23 7.31 4.60
N SER A 73 9.95 6.28 3.79
CA SER A 73 10.39 4.91 4.08
C SER A 73 11.92 4.79 4.17
N ASN A 74 12.65 5.45 3.26
CA ASN A 74 14.12 5.47 3.27
C ASN A 74 14.69 6.19 4.51
N ILE A 75 14.03 7.26 4.97
CA ILE A 75 14.41 7.95 6.20
C ILE A 75 14.32 6.98 7.38
N VAL A 76 13.21 6.26 7.52
CA VAL A 76 13.04 5.30 8.62
C VAL A 76 14.04 4.16 8.54
N GLN A 77 14.37 3.67 7.33
CA GLN A 77 15.44 2.68 7.18
C GLN A 77 16.82 3.20 7.60
N ASN A 78 17.12 4.45 7.33
CA ASN A 78 18.38 5.06 7.77
C ASN A 78 18.41 5.23 9.30
N LEU A 79 17.30 5.63 9.91
CA LEU A 79 17.15 5.68 11.36
C LEU A 79 17.29 4.29 12.00
N GLN A 80 16.71 3.25 11.39
CA GLN A 80 16.90 1.86 11.80
C GLN A 80 18.38 1.48 11.86
N LYS A 81 19.14 1.80 10.81
CA LYS A 81 20.59 1.50 10.77
C LYS A 81 21.36 2.24 11.87
N GLN A 82 20.94 3.45 12.20
CA GLN A 82 21.58 4.30 13.19
C GLN A 82 21.24 3.87 14.64
N TYR A 83 19.98 3.51 14.90
CA TYR A 83 19.46 3.30 16.26
C TYR A 83 19.14 1.84 16.59
N GLY A 84 19.12 0.93 15.61
CA GLY A 84 18.99 -0.52 15.81
C GLY A 84 17.58 -1.01 16.14
N PHE A 85 16.53 -0.22 15.95
CA PHE A 85 15.15 -0.70 16.11
C PHE A 85 14.75 -1.60 14.93
N HIS A 86 13.70 -2.40 15.11
CA HIS A 86 13.12 -3.17 14.03
C HIS A 86 12.18 -2.29 13.19
N TYR A 87 12.40 -2.22 11.89
CA TYR A 87 11.51 -1.52 10.96
C TYR A 87 10.64 -2.51 10.18
N ALA A 88 9.36 -2.21 10.05
CA ALA A 88 8.43 -2.89 9.17
C ALA A 88 7.53 -1.86 8.48
N ALA A 89 7.13 -2.13 7.25
CA ALA A 89 6.16 -1.30 6.57
C ALA A 89 5.14 -2.14 5.82
N ASN A 90 3.89 -1.64 5.81
CA ASN A 90 2.80 -2.22 5.06
C ASN A 90 2.08 -1.16 4.23
N MET A 91 1.33 -1.61 3.23
CA MET A 91 0.58 -0.73 2.34
C MET A 91 -0.77 -1.32 2.00
N THR A 92 -1.83 -0.53 2.18
CA THR A 92 -3.13 -0.81 1.58
C THR A 92 -3.20 -0.09 0.25
N THR A 93 -3.37 -0.83 -0.84
CA THR A 93 -3.38 -0.30 -2.21
C THR A 93 -4.41 -1.04 -3.05
N ASN A 94 -4.88 -0.41 -4.12
CA ASN A 94 -5.72 -1.09 -5.10
C ASN A 94 -4.91 -2.05 -6.02
N GLY A 95 -3.59 -2.02 -5.97
CA GLY A 95 -2.70 -2.91 -6.71
C GLY A 95 -2.53 -2.59 -8.20
N TYR A 96 -3.27 -1.61 -8.74
CA TYR A 96 -3.27 -1.30 -10.17
C TYR A 96 -1.92 -0.82 -10.70
N LEU A 97 -1.22 0.01 -9.93
CA LEU A 97 0.10 0.52 -10.29
C LEU A 97 1.26 -0.33 -9.75
N LEU A 98 0.98 -1.36 -8.93
CA LEU A 98 1.99 -2.18 -8.26
C LEU A 98 2.60 -3.22 -9.23
N ASN A 99 3.19 -2.76 -10.32
CA ASN A 99 3.96 -3.60 -11.23
C ASN A 99 5.31 -4.02 -10.62
N ASP A 100 6.00 -4.98 -11.25
CA ASP A 100 7.29 -5.50 -10.79
C ASP A 100 8.32 -4.39 -10.48
N LYS A 101 8.41 -3.37 -11.31
CA LYS A 101 9.36 -2.25 -11.11
C LYS A 101 9.05 -1.47 -9.84
N LEU A 102 7.78 -1.08 -9.65
CA LEU A 102 7.38 -0.30 -8.47
C LEU A 102 7.45 -1.16 -7.20
N PHE A 103 7.04 -2.42 -7.28
CA PHE A 103 7.17 -3.36 -6.17
C PHE A 103 8.62 -3.47 -5.68
N ARG A 104 9.61 -3.64 -6.59
CA ARG A 104 11.02 -3.74 -6.20
C ARG A 104 11.52 -2.48 -5.50
N GLN A 105 11.08 -1.30 -5.94
CA GLN A 105 11.41 -0.04 -5.27
C GLN A 105 10.86 -0.01 -3.85
N PHE A 106 9.59 -0.37 -3.67
CA PHE A 106 8.95 -0.44 -2.37
C PHE A 106 9.56 -1.52 -1.47
N TYR A 107 9.88 -2.69 -2.03
CA TYR A 107 10.55 -3.76 -1.30
C TYR A 107 11.91 -3.30 -0.75
N GLN A 108 12.71 -2.61 -1.57
CA GLN A 108 13.98 -2.03 -1.14
C GLN A 108 13.81 -0.97 -0.07
N ALA A 109 12.69 -0.26 -0.06
CA ALA A 109 12.32 0.71 0.97
C ALA A 109 11.69 0.06 2.22
N GLY A 110 11.65 -1.28 2.32
CA GLY A 110 11.17 -2.04 3.47
C GLY A 110 9.67 -2.29 3.50
N ILE A 111 8.94 -1.98 2.41
CA ILE A 111 7.50 -2.28 2.32
C ILE A 111 7.36 -3.71 1.82
N THR A 112 7.04 -4.62 2.74
CA THR A 112 7.01 -6.06 2.47
C THR A 112 5.63 -6.70 2.70
N SER A 113 4.66 -5.93 3.17
CA SER A 113 3.30 -6.41 3.41
C SER A 113 2.30 -5.52 2.68
N TYR A 114 1.39 -6.13 1.94
CA TYR A 114 0.39 -5.43 1.15
C TYR A 114 -1.01 -5.98 1.45
N GLN A 115 -2.00 -5.09 1.49
CA GLN A 115 -3.41 -5.44 1.42
C GLN A 115 -3.96 -4.95 0.09
N ILE A 116 -4.47 -5.86 -0.74
CA ILE A 116 -5.04 -5.58 -2.06
C ILE A 116 -6.47 -6.08 -2.09
N THR A 117 -7.40 -5.26 -2.55
CA THR A 117 -8.82 -5.66 -2.65
C THR A 117 -9.15 -6.18 -4.05
N ILE A 118 -9.75 -7.37 -4.12
CA ILE A 118 -10.32 -7.97 -5.33
C ILE A 118 -11.75 -8.41 -5.02
N ASP A 119 -12.72 -7.88 -5.76
CA ASP A 119 -14.16 -8.12 -5.54
C ASP A 119 -14.73 -9.17 -6.52
N GLY A 120 -13.96 -10.21 -6.84
CA GLY A 120 -14.42 -11.30 -7.69
C GLY A 120 -14.77 -10.88 -9.12
N TRP A 121 -15.70 -11.58 -9.76
CA TRP A 121 -16.10 -11.32 -11.16
C TRP A 121 -16.74 -9.95 -11.37
N ASN A 122 -17.31 -9.36 -10.32
CA ASN A 122 -17.91 -8.03 -10.38
C ASN A 122 -16.89 -6.88 -10.18
N HIS A 123 -15.60 -7.20 -10.01
CA HIS A 123 -14.56 -6.23 -9.67
C HIS A 123 -14.57 -4.96 -10.54
N ASP A 124 -14.67 -5.10 -11.85
CA ASP A 124 -14.63 -3.95 -12.77
C ASP A 124 -15.84 -3.02 -12.63
N LYS A 125 -16.96 -3.53 -12.10
CA LYS A 125 -18.16 -2.72 -11.78
C LYS A 125 -18.02 -2.03 -10.43
N THR A 126 -17.44 -2.74 -9.45
CA THR A 126 -17.33 -2.27 -8.06
C THR A 126 -16.07 -1.45 -7.80
N ARG A 127 -15.05 -1.59 -8.65
CA ARG A 127 -13.78 -0.90 -8.55
C ARG A 127 -13.30 -0.33 -9.89
N PRO A 128 -14.13 0.48 -10.57
CA PRO A 128 -13.77 1.04 -11.87
C PRO A 128 -12.62 2.05 -11.74
N HIS A 129 -11.75 2.08 -12.75
CA HIS A 129 -10.80 3.18 -12.92
C HIS A 129 -11.54 4.49 -13.24
N VAL A 130 -10.99 5.63 -12.84
CA VAL A 130 -11.58 6.98 -13.14
C VAL A 130 -11.84 7.22 -14.62
N SER A 131 -11.14 6.52 -15.52
CA SER A 131 -11.37 6.58 -16.98
C SER A 131 -12.47 5.63 -17.46
N GLY A 132 -13.15 4.90 -16.57
CA GLY A 132 -14.16 3.89 -16.91
C GLY A 132 -13.61 2.57 -17.44
N LYS A 133 -12.28 2.37 -17.44
CA LYS A 133 -11.66 1.09 -17.85
C LYS A 133 -11.77 0.06 -16.73
N GLY A 134 -11.79 -1.22 -17.11
CA GLY A 134 -11.64 -2.33 -16.19
C GLY A 134 -10.27 -2.32 -15.50
N THR A 135 -10.20 -2.87 -14.30
CA THR A 135 -9.03 -2.83 -13.43
C THR A 135 -8.54 -4.22 -13.03
N LEU A 136 -9.44 -5.22 -12.97
CA LEU A 136 -9.16 -6.56 -12.50
C LEU A 136 -7.97 -7.20 -13.22
N GLN A 137 -8.00 -7.22 -14.55
CA GLN A 137 -6.95 -7.89 -15.33
C GLN A 137 -5.56 -7.28 -15.10
N THR A 138 -5.47 -5.96 -14.92
CA THR A 138 -4.20 -5.30 -14.63
C THR A 138 -3.67 -5.72 -13.25
N ILE A 139 -4.54 -5.80 -12.23
CA ILE A 139 -4.17 -6.22 -10.88
C ILE A 139 -3.72 -7.68 -10.90
N ILE A 140 -4.47 -8.58 -11.55
CA ILE A 140 -4.10 -10.00 -11.68
C ILE A 140 -2.73 -10.15 -12.38
N ASN A 141 -2.49 -9.42 -13.45
CA ASN A 141 -1.21 -9.46 -14.17
C ASN A 141 -0.04 -8.98 -13.27
N ASN A 142 -0.26 -7.94 -12.47
CA ASN A 142 0.73 -7.49 -11.49
C ASN A 142 1.01 -8.59 -10.45
N LEU A 143 -0.03 -9.15 -9.83
CA LEU A 143 0.10 -10.24 -8.84
C LEU A 143 0.82 -11.46 -9.43
N ALA A 144 0.43 -11.88 -10.63
CA ALA A 144 1.07 -12.99 -11.34
C ALA A 144 2.55 -12.71 -11.70
N SER A 145 2.92 -11.44 -11.89
CA SER A 145 4.32 -11.05 -12.05
C SER A 145 5.09 -11.18 -10.73
N LEU A 146 4.50 -10.71 -9.63
CA LEU A 146 5.12 -10.78 -8.31
C LEU A 146 5.27 -12.21 -7.80
N SER A 147 4.33 -13.12 -8.11
CA SER A 147 4.41 -14.53 -7.73
C SER A 147 5.58 -15.28 -8.36
N LYS A 148 6.17 -14.75 -9.43
CA LYS A 148 7.35 -15.32 -10.12
C LYS A 148 8.67 -14.83 -9.55
N LEU A 149 8.65 -13.92 -8.59
CA LEU A 149 9.88 -13.45 -7.94
C LEU A 149 10.54 -14.58 -7.15
N PRO A 150 11.88 -14.72 -7.20
CA PRO A 150 12.57 -15.79 -6.51
C PRO A 150 12.41 -15.69 -4.98
N PRO A 151 11.84 -16.72 -4.31
CA PRO A 151 11.59 -16.66 -2.86
C PRO A 151 12.85 -16.55 -2.01
N ALA A 152 14.01 -16.92 -2.57
CA ALA A 152 15.30 -16.76 -1.90
C ALA A 152 15.74 -15.29 -1.77
N GLU A 153 15.23 -14.40 -2.64
CA GLU A 153 15.59 -12.98 -2.67
C GLU A 153 14.48 -12.08 -2.14
N TYR A 154 13.23 -12.52 -2.27
CA TYR A 154 12.05 -11.73 -1.93
C TYR A 154 11.18 -12.46 -0.92
N SER A 155 11.07 -11.89 0.28
CA SER A 155 10.13 -12.32 1.31
C SER A 155 9.11 -11.23 1.53
N PHE A 156 7.88 -11.46 1.09
CA PHE A 156 6.78 -10.50 1.22
C PHE A 156 5.45 -11.21 1.44
N HIS A 157 4.45 -10.44 1.87
CA HIS A 157 3.11 -10.94 2.13
C HIS A 157 2.08 -10.09 1.41
N ILE A 158 1.11 -10.74 0.75
CA ILE A 158 -0.04 -10.08 0.14
C ILE A 158 -1.30 -10.67 0.75
N THR A 159 -2.07 -9.81 1.44
CA THR A 159 -3.42 -10.14 1.89
C THR A 159 -4.40 -9.71 0.82
N LEU A 160 -5.14 -10.66 0.25
CA LEU A 160 -6.25 -10.34 -0.62
C LEU A 160 -7.51 -10.12 0.23
N ARG A 161 -8.11 -8.94 0.07
CA ARG A 161 -9.38 -8.59 0.68
C ARG A 161 -10.49 -8.70 -0.37
N HIS A 162 -11.58 -9.33 -0.01
CA HIS A 162 -12.80 -9.38 -0.80
C HIS A 162 -13.93 -8.67 -0.06
N ASN A 163 -14.63 -7.75 -0.74
CA ASN A 163 -15.87 -7.18 -0.22
C ASN A 163 -17.03 -7.98 -0.78
N ILE A 164 -17.74 -8.70 0.09
CA ILE A 164 -18.93 -9.44 -0.28
C ILE A 164 -20.07 -8.44 -0.38
N LEU A 165 -20.61 -8.28 -1.58
CA LEU A 165 -21.77 -7.43 -1.86
C LEU A 165 -23.06 -8.28 -1.82
N ALA A 166 -24.20 -7.62 -1.60
CA ALA A 166 -25.48 -8.32 -1.42
C ALA A 166 -25.89 -9.23 -2.58
N ASP A 167 -25.38 -8.93 -3.79
CA ASP A 167 -25.71 -9.65 -5.04
C ASP A 167 -24.59 -10.63 -5.46
N ASP A 168 -23.58 -10.86 -4.61
CA ASP A 168 -22.50 -11.80 -4.88
C ASP A 168 -22.97 -13.23 -4.56
N GLU A 169 -23.44 -13.97 -5.59
CA GLU A 169 -23.83 -15.37 -5.48
C GLU A 169 -22.77 -16.34 -6.04
N ASP A 170 -21.81 -15.83 -6.82
CA ASP A 170 -20.78 -16.64 -7.49
C ASP A 170 -19.40 -16.45 -6.86
N TYR A 171 -18.99 -17.46 -6.11
CA TYR A 171 -17.67 -17.51 -5.47
C TYR A 171 -16.63 -18.30 -6.26
N SER A 172 -16.93 -18.75 -7.47
CA SER A 172 -16.00 -19.53 -8.31
C SER A 172 -14.72 -18.80 -8.68
N TRP A 173 -14.69 -17.48 -8.53
CA TRP A 173 -13.51 -16.67 -8.76
C TRP A 173 -12.34 -17.01 -7.80
N TYR A 174 -12.61 -17.60 -6.62
CA TYR A 174 -11.55 -18.04 -5.71
C TYR A 174 -10.68 -19.14 -6.31
N ASP A 175 -11.26 -19.95 -7.20
CA ASP A 175 -10.52 -21.01 -7.90
C ASP A 175 -9.64 -20.45 -9.03
N TYR A 176 -9.84 -19.18 -9.40
CA TYR A 176 -9.09 -18.48 -10.44
C TYR A 176 -7.79 -17.84 -9.93
N LEU A 177 -7.67 -17.60 -8.63
CA LEU A 177 -6.49 -17.00 -7.98
C LEU A 177 -5.43 -18.03 -7.61
#